data_36c3ba7a1a30ff7195b24a3e186acf93
#
_entry.id   36c3ba7a1a30ff7195b24a3e186acf93
#
_cell.length_a   1.000
_cell.length_b   1.000
_cell.length_c   1.000
_cell.angle_alpha   90.00
_cell.angle_beta   90.00
_cell.angle_gamma   90.00
#
_symmetry.space_group_name_H-M   'P 1'
#
loop_
_entity.id
_entity.type
_entity.pdbx_description
1 polymer ?
#
loop_
_entity_poly.entity_id
_entity_poly.type
_entity_poly.pdbx_seq_one_letter_code
_entity_poly.pdbx_strand_id
1 'polypeptide(L)'
;MRLSVDTLGTFYEMARQGAGLAADRLTRMTGVEARVSATRLEFSTPGEVRAELGHDGTHAGAAVDLSSGVEGTTIVLFDEARAREMARTLVTDVAEPSDQLLESAIAEVCGIMNNGFVDGWADVLRTE
;
A
#
# COMPACT_ATOMS: atom_id res chain seq x y z
N MET A 1 -2.73 6.93 23.32
CA MET A 1 -1.37 7.27 22.82
C MET A 1 -1.28 8.77 22.64
N ARG A 2 -0.22 9.35 23.15
CA ARG A 2 0.03 10.79 22.95
C ARG A 2 1.15 10.97 21.94
N LEU A 3 0.89 11.80 20.93
CA LEU A 3 1.87 12.15 19.91
C LEU A 3 2.11 13.65 19.90
N SER A 4 3.36 14.06 19.76
CA SER A 4 3.68 15.47 19.57
C SER A 4 3.32 15.90 18.14
N VAL A 5 3.19 17.22 17.94
CA VAL A 5 2.94 17.78 16.60
C VAL A 5 4.08 17.42 15.65
N ASP A 6 5.32 17.43 16.13
CA ASP A 6 6.50 17.09 15.34
C ASP A 6 6.44 15.60 14.91
N THR A 7 6.06 14.72 15.82
CA THR A 7 5.89 13.29 15.51
C THR A 7 4.81 13.07 14.46
N LEU A 8 3.67 13.76 14.58
CA LEU A 8 2.61 13.69 13.58
C LEU A 8 3.08 14.19 12.21
N GLY A 9 3.86 15.27 12.20
CA GLY A 9 4.46 15.81 10.98
C GLY A 9 5.39 14.81 10.31
N THR A 10 6.19 14.09 11.09
CA THR A 10 7.08 13.03 10.57
C THR A 10 6.28 11.89 9.94
N PHE A 11 5.22 11.42 10.61
CA PHE A 11 4.37 10.36 10.05
C PHE A 11 3.65 10.81 8.78
N TYR A 12 3.19 12.05 8.73
CA TYR A 12 2.57 12.60 7.52
C TYR A 12 3.57 12.64 6.35
N GLU A 13 4.80 13.06 6.61
CA GLU A 13 5.85 13.09 5.59
C GLU A 13 6.22 11.67 5.13
N MET A 14 6.28 10.71 6.04
CA MET A 14 6.48 9.30 5.69
C MET A 14 5.39 8.80 4.76
N ALA A 15 4.12 9.11 5.04
CA ALA A 15 3.01 8.73 4.19
C ALA A 15 3.10 9.37 2.80
N ARG A 16 3.46 10.64 2.74
CA ARG A 16 3.60 11.38 1.49
C ARG A 16 4.75 10.86 0.63
N GLN A 17 5.91 10.63 1.24
CA GLN A 17 7.10 10.09 0.56
C GLN A 17 6.85 8.65 0.09
N GLY A 18 6.25 7.85 0.94
CA GLY A 18 5.88 6.47 0.60
C GLY A 18 4.91 6.41 -0.56
N ALA A 19 3.89 7.24 -0.56
CA ALA A 19 2.92 7.34 -1.66
C ALA A 19 3.59 7.72 -2.98
N GLY A 20 4.50 8.69 -2.94
CA GLY A 20 5.26 9.13 -4.12
C GLY A 20 6.11 8.02 -4.71
N LEU A 21 6.87 7.30 -3.88
CA LEU A 21 7.70 6.18 -4.32
C LEU A 21 6.85 5.01 -4.84
N ALA A 22 5.75 4.70 -4.18
CA ALA A 22 4.84 3.66 -4.63
C ALA A 22 4.29 3.99 -6.03
N ALA A 23 3.86 5.22 -6.26
CA ALA A 23 3.35 5.68 -7.55
C ALA A 23 4.41 5.58 -8.64
N ASP A 24 5.63 6.06 -8.37
CA ASP A 24 6.74 6.00 -9.33
C ASP A 24 7.08 4.57 -9.73
N ARG A 25 7.14 3.67 -8.75
CA ARG A 25 7.45 2.27 -9.00
C ARG A 25 6.36 1.56 -9.78
N LEU A 26 5.10 1.83 -9.45
CA LEU A 26 3.97 1.28 -10.20
C LEU A 26 4.01 1.74 -11.66
N THR A 27 4.25 3.02 -11.88
CA THR A 27 4.35 3.57 -13.24
C THR A 27 5.48 2.93 -14.04
N ARG A 28 6.66 2.76 -13.44
CA ARG A 28 7.81 2.13 -14.09
C ARG A 28 7.60 0.65 -14.38
N MET A 29 7.02 -0.08 -13.43
CA MET A 29 6.86 -1.53 -13.56
C MET A 29 5.71 -1.91 -14.48
N THR A 30 4.65 -1.13 -14.50
CA THR A 30 3.45 -1.46 -15.28
C THR A 30 3.37 -0.75 -16.63
N GLY A 31 4.11 0.34 -16.81
CA GLY A 31 3.98 1.20 -17.98
C GLY A 31 2.71 2.03 -18.01
N VAL A 32 1.88 1.94 -16.97
CA VAL A 32 0.64 2.70 -16.82
C VAL A 32 0.86 3.78 -15.77
N GLU A 33 0.53 5.03 -16.10
CA GLU A 33 0.67 6.13 -15.15
C GLU A 33 -0.18 5.85 -13.90
N ALA A 34 0.48 5.74 -12.76
CA ALA A 34 -0.17 5.53 -11.47
C ALA A 34 0.02 6.75 -10.59
N ARG A 35 -1.02 7.07 -9.82
CA ARG A 35 -0.99 8.13 -8.82
C ARG A 35 -1.42 7.55 -7.48
N VAL A 36 -0.65 7.81 -6.45
CA VAL A 36 -0.96 7.42 -5.09
C VAL A 36 -0.89 8.66 -4.21
N SER A 37 -1.95 8.91 -3.47
CA SER A 37 -1.98 10.03 -2.53
C SER A 37 -2.51 9.57 -1.18
N ALA A 38 -1.93 10.11 -0.12
CA ALA A 38 -2.45 9.91 1.23
C ALA A 38 -3.58 10.91 1.47
N THR A 39 -4.81 10.42 1.62
CA THR A 39 -5.98 11.27 1.88
C THR A 39 -6.27 11.40 3.37
N ARG A 40 -5.86 10.41 4.16
CA ARG A 40 -6.12 10.37 5.59
C ARG A 40 -5.07 9.51 6.29
N LEU A 41 -4.63 9.95 7.46
CA LEU A 41 -3.74 9.20 8.34
C LEU A 41 -4.40 9.08 9.70
N GLU A 42 -4.53 7.87 10.18
CA GLU A 42 -5.10 7.57 11.49
C GLU A 42 -4.22 6.64 12.29
N PHE A 43 -4.25 6.81 13.61
CA PHE A 43 -3.66 5.89 14.56
C PHE A 43 -4.80 5.14 15.26
N SER A 44 -4.81 3.83 15.12
CA SER A 44 -5.88 2.97 15.64
C SER A 44 -5.30 1.70 16.26
N THR A 45 -6.06 1.09 17.14
CA THR A 45 -5.68 -0.23 17.66
C THR A 45 -5.94 -1.31 16.59
N PRO A 46 -5.26 -2.47 16.64
CA PRO A 46 -5.55 -3.57 15.73
C PRO A 46 -7.01 -4.00 15.73
N GLY A 47 -7.66 -3.95 16.89
CA GLY A 47 -9.10 -4.26 17.01
C GLY A 47 -9.99 -3.28 16.27
N GLU A 48 -9.69 -1.99 16.36
CA GLU A 48 -10.43 -0.95 15.62
C GLU A 48 -10.27 -1.11 14.10
N VAL A 49 -9.05 -1.42 13.64
CA VAL A 49 -8.78 -1.67 12.22
C VAL A 49 -9.58 -2.87 11.72
N ARG A 50 -9.59 -3.96 12.48
CA ARG A 50 -10.38 -5.15 12.12
C ARG A 50 -11.86 -4.86 12.05
N ALA A 51 -12.39 -4.09 13.00
CA ALA A 51 -13.80 -3.73 13.02
C ALA A 51 -14.19 -2.91 11.80
N GLU A 52 -13.35 -1.97 11.39
CA GLU A 52 -13.57 -1.14 10.21
C GLU A 52 -13.53 -1.96 8.91
N LEU A 53 -12.53 -2.83 8.75
CA LEU A 53 -12.38 -3.69 7.57
C LEU A 53 -13.44 -4.78 7.48
N GLY A 54 -13.87 -5.32 8.61
CA GLY A 54 -14.83 -6.42 8.66
C GLY A 54 -16.24 -6.07 8.13
N HIS A 55 -16.56 -4.79 8.01
CA HIS A 55 -17.86 -4.34 7.51
C HIS A 55 -17.90 -4.16 5.97
N ASP A 56 -16.76 -4.10 5.32
CA ASP A 56 -16.65 -3.72 3.91
C ASP A 56 -16.47 -4.89 2.95
N GLY A 57 -16.72 -6.12 3.40
CA GLY A 57 -16.64 -7.30 2.55
C GLY A 57 -15.22 -7.84 2.38
N THR A 58 -14.95 -8.39 1.21
CA THR A 58 -13.68 -9.08 0.92
C THR A 58 -12.63 -8.11 0.41
N HIS A 59 -11.42 -8.26 0.92
CA HIS A 59 -10.27 -7.46 0.54
C HIS A 59 -9.17 -8.34 -0.06
N ALA A 60 -8.42 -7.76 -0.98
CA ALA A 60 -7.25 -8.40 -1.57
C ALA A 60 -6.03 -7.52 -1.32
N GLY A 61 -4.91 -8.13 -0.99
CA GLY A 61 -3.70 -7.38 -0.70
C GLY A 61 -2.49 -8.22 -0.40
N ALA A 62 -1.46 -7.57 0.12
CA ALA A 62 -0.21 -8.21 0.53
C ALA A 62 0.32 -7.58 1.80
N ALA A 63 1.02 -8.39 2.59
CA ALA A 63 1.66 -7.96 3.82
C ALA A 63 3.18 -8.16 3.73
N VAL A 64 3.93 -7.28 4.36
CA VAL A 64 5.38 -7.36 4.46
C VAL A 64 5.78 -7.16 5.92
N ASP A 65 6.56 -8.09 6.44
CA ASP A 65 7.08 -8.00 7.79
C ASP A 65 8.35 -7.16 7.83
N LEU A 66 8.43 -6.28 8.81
CA LEU A 66 9.60 -5.43 9.07
C LEU A 66 10.37 -6.01 10.23
N SER A 67 11.66 -6.26 10.05
CA SER A 67 12.49 -6.94 11.04
C SER A 67 13.79 -6.23 11.40
N SER A 68 14.09 -5.10 10.80
CA SER A 68 15.33 -4.39 11.04
C SER A 68 15.06 -2.92 11.38
N GLY A 69 15.40 -2.53 12.60
CA GLY A 69 15.21 -1.16 13.09
C GLY A 69 13.81 -0.90 13.62
N VAL A 70 12.80 -1.08 12.79
CA VAL A 70 11.39 -1.02 13.16
C VAL A 70 10.79 -2.41 12.99
N GLU A 71 10.16 -2.91 14.03
CA GLU A 71 9.46 -4.20 13.97
C GLU A 71 7.97 -3.97 13.75
N GLY A 72 7.39 -4.78 12.88
CA GLY A 72 5.97 -4.70 12.60
C GLY A 72 5.62 -5.33 11.26
N THR A 73 4.39 -5.09 10.83
CA THR A 73 3.88 -5.57 9.55
C THR A 73 3.22 -4.44 8.81
N THR A 74 3.55 -4.26 7.54
CA THR A 74 2.83 -3.36 6.65
C THR A 74 1.89 -4.17 5.78
N ILE A 75 0.67 -3.68 5.62
CA ILE A 75 -0.36 -4.34 4.81
C ILE A 75 -0.93 -3.32 3.83
N VAL A 76 -1.00 -3.71 2.57
CA VAL A 76 -1.73 -2.96 1.54
C VAL A 76 -2.97 -3.77 1.18
N LEU A 77 -4.13 -3.16 1.30
CA LEU A 77 -5.41 -3.78 1.01
C LEU A 77 -6.21 -2.97 0.01
N PHE A 78 -6.87 -3.66 -0.90
CA PHE A 78 -7.85 -3.11 -1.81
C PHE A 78 -9.18 -3.82 -1.60
N ASP A 79 -10.28 -3.13 -1.84
CA ASP A 79 -11.55 -3.78 -2.07
C ASP A 79 -11.40 -4.77 -3.25
N GLU A 80 -11.89 -6.00 -3.09
CA GLU A 80 -11.66 -7.07 -4.07
C GLU A 80 -12.14 -6.69 -5.47
N ALA A 81 -13.31 -6.08 -5.59
CA ALA A 81 -13.85 -5.68 -6.89
C ALA A 81 -12.96 -4.67 -7.59
N ARG A 82 -12.46 -3.68 -6.87
CA ARG A 82 -11.54 -2.66 -7.40
C ARG A 82 -10.17 -3.24 -7.72
N ALA A 83 -9.68 -4.16 -6.90
CA ALA A 83 -8.43 -4.85 -7.17
C ALA A 83 -8.49 -5.64 -8.47
N ARG A 84 -9.58 -6.36 -8.71
CA ARG A 84 -9.78 -7.09 -9.96
C ARG A 84 -9.87 -6.18 -11.17
N GLU A 85 -10.56 -5.05 -11.04
CA GLU A 85 -10.66 -4.05 -12.10
C GLU A 85 -9.29 -3.47 -12.45
N MET A 86 -8.50 -3.13 -11.44
CA MET A 86 -7.12 -2.67 -11.60
C MET A 86 -6.27 -3.74 -12.30
N ALA A 87 -6.36 -4.98 -11.86
CA ALA A 87 -5.59 -6.08 -12.44
C ALA A 87 -5.93 -6.29 -13.91
N ARG A 88 -7.20 -6.19 -14.29
CA ARG A 88 -7.61 -6.29 -15.71
C ARG A 88 -7.00 -5.17 -16.55
N THR A 89 -6.88 -3.98 -16.01
CA THR A 89 -6.22 -2.87 -16.70
C THR A 89 -4.74 -3.16 -16.96
N LEU A 90 -4.08 -3.90 -16.10
CA LEU A 90 -2.66 -4.23 -16.23
C LEU A 90 -2.40 -5.43 -17.14
N VAL A 91 -3.37 -6.33 -17.31
CA VAL A 91 -3.25 -7.56 -18.09
C VAL A 91 -4.04 -7.43 -19.39
N THR A 92 -3.75 -6.39 -20.18
CA THR A 92 -4.50 -6.05 -21.39
C THR A 92 -4.20 -6.94 -22.58
N ASP A 93 -3.08 -7.63 -22.59
CA ASP A 93 -2.67 -8.56 -23.67
C ASP A 93 -3.35 -9.93 -23.57
N VAL A 94 -4.13 -10.17 -22.53
CA VAL A 94 -4.93 -11.37 -22.37
C VAL A 94 -6.41 -11.00 -22.43
N ALA A 95 -7.14 -11.53 -23.40
CA ALA A 95 -8.55 -11.16 -23.62
C ALA A 95 -9.46 -11.59 -22.46
N GLU A 96 -9.21 -12.78 -21.91
CA GLU A 96 -9.96 -13.33 -20.78
C GLU A 96 -8.96 -13.84 -19.73
N PRO A 97 -8.43 -12.94 -18.86
CA PRO A 97 -7.48 -13.37 -17.85
C PRO A 97 -8.13 -14.31 -16.83
N SER A 98 -7.40 -15.36 -16.46
CA SER A 98 -7.84 -16.27 -15.40
C SER A 98 -7.84 -15.59 -14.04
N ASP A 99 -8.59 -16.09 -13.08
CA ASP A 99 -8.58 -15.61 -11.70
C ASP A 99 -7.16 -15.67 -11.11
N GLN A 100 -6.44 -16.74 -11.40
CA GLN A 100 -5.06 -16.92 -10.94
C GLN A 100 -4.14 -15.83 -11.49
N LEU A 101 -4.29 -15.44 -12.75
CA LEU A 101 -3.51 -14.35 -13.34
C LEU A 101 -3.84 -13.00 -12.70
N LEU A 102 -5.13 -12.74 -12.45
CA LEU A 102 -5.57 -11.51 -11.78
C LEU A 102 -5.05 -11.45 -10.35
N GLU A 103 -5.09 -12.55 -9.61
CA GLU A 103 -4.54 -12.62 -8.25
C GLU A 103 -3.03 -12.35 -8.23
N SER A 104 -2.30 -12.91 -9.19
CA SER A 104 -0.86 -12.66 -9.32
C SER A 104 -0.57 -11.19 -9.60
N ALA A 105 -1.34 -10.54 -10.45
CA ALA A 105 -1.19 -9.12 -10.75
C ALA A 105 -1.48 -8.26 -9.52
N ILE A 106 -2.52 -8.57 -8.77
CA ILE A 106 -2.87 -7.87 -7.52
C ILE A 106 -1.74 -8.01 -6.50
N ALA A 107 -1.22 -9.21 -6.30
CA ALA A 107 -0.13 -9.47 -5.36
C ALA A 107 1.13 -8.69 -5.74
N GLU A 108 1.45 -8.62 -7.02
CA GLU A 108 2.61 -7.87 -7.52
C GLU A 108 2.46 -6.37 -7.28
N VAL A 109 1.31 -5.79 -7.59
CA VAL A 109 1.03 -4.37 -7.34
C VAL A 109 1.12 -4.05 -5.85
N CYS A 110 0.51 -4.86 -5.00
CA CYS A 110 0.57 -4.67 -3.55
C CYS A 110 1.99 -4.76 -3.02
N GLY A 111 2.80 -5.68 -3.54
CA GLY A 111 4.21 -5.82 -3.18
C GLY A 111 5.02 -4.58 -3.57
N ILE A 112 4.82 -4.06 -4.77
CA ILE A 112 5.47 -2.83 -5.26
C ILE A 112 5.10 -1.64 -4.37
N MET A 113 3.82 -1.50 -4.02
CA MET A 113 3.34 -0.43 -3.14
C MET A 113 3.93 -0.53 -1.74
N ASN A 114 3.89 -1.72 -1.14
CA ASN A 114 4.48 -1.95 0.18
C ASN A 114 5.96 -1.57 0.20
N ASN A 115 6.73 -2.03 -0.77
CA ASN A 115 8.16 -1.72 -0.85
C ASN A 115 8.40 -0.23 -1.05
N GLY A 116 7.59 0.43 -1.86
CA GLY A 116 7.66 1.88 -2.06
C GLY A 116 7.41 2.66 -0.78
N PHE A 117 6.37 2.30 -0.04
CA PHE A 117 6.06 2.92 1.25
C PHE A 117 7.17 2.70 2.27
N VAL A 118 7.67 1.48 2.41
CA VAL A 118 8.73 1.15 3.37
C VAL A 118 10.02 1.91 3.04
N ASP A 119 10.41 1.98 1.79
CA ASP A 119 11.60 2.72 1.37
C ASP A 119 11.43 4.23 1.58
N GLY A 120 10.24 4.77 1.35
CA GLY A 120 9.93 6.16 1.63
C GLY A 120 10.03 6.49 3.12
N TRP A 121 9.56 5.59 3.97
CA TRP A 121 9.70 5.73 5.42
C TRP A 121 11.15 5.66 5.85
N ALA A 122 11.92 4.73 5.29
CA ALA A 122 13.35 4.62 5.59
C ALA A 122 14.12 5.90 5.24
N ASP A 123 13.78 6.52 4.11
CA ASP A 123 14.39 7.77 3.68
C ASP A 123 14.10 8.91 4.65
N VAL A 124 12.86 9.05 5.10
CA VAL A 124 12.46 10.07 6.09
C VAL A 124 13.16 9.83 7.41
N LEU A 125 13.18 8.60 7.91
CA LEU A 125 13.79 8.26 9.19
C LEU A 125 15.32 8.43 9.20
N ARG A 126 15.98 8.29 8.05
CA ARG A 126 17.43 8.53 7.92
C ARG A 126 17.81 9.99 7.94
N THR A 127 16.89 10.88 7.61
CA THR A 127 17.15 12.32 7.59
C THR A 127 16.99 12.97 8.96
N GLU A 128 16.49 12.26 9.92
CA GLU A 128 16.36 12.68 11.31
C GLU A 128 17.49 12.13 12.19
#